data_b1e561815a9637031a9a10281d0d05bb
#
_entry.id   b1e561815a9637031a9a10281d0d05bb
#
_cell.length_a   1.000
_cell.length_b   1.000
_cell.length_c   1.000
_cell.angle_alpha   90.00
_cell.angle_beta   90.00
_cell.angle_gamma   90.00
#
_symmetry.space_group_name_H-M   'P 1'
#
loop_
_entity.id
_entity.type
_entity.pdbx_description
1 polymer ?
#
loop_
_entity_poly.entity_id
_entity_poly.type
_entity_poly.pdbx_seq_one_letter_code
_entity_poly.pdbx_strand_id
1 'polypeptide(L)'
;KYDKRILEYDLPIEEVIAVDKKRMLVDSFTRFKITDPLEFYKTVGTESNVRNRLNSNVISSLRRVVGRVTLDELLSEDRSKIMEDIKQEVNNEASRFGIEIVDVRIRRADLPEANSQAIYERMISERVREAKEFRAKGAETAQKIRAEADKEKTVILAEATKKGEILRGEGESEAVDV
;
A
#
# COMPACT_ATOMS: atom_id res chain seq x y z
N LYS A 1 -21.83 4.25 38.69
CA LYS A 1 -20.38 4.00 38.82
C LYS A 1 -19.92 3.30 37.56
N TYR A 2 -19.01 3.89 36.79
CA TYR A 2 -18.50 3.33 35.56
C TYR A 2 -17.12 2.70 35.80
N ASP A 3 -16.79 1.70 34.98
CA ASP A 3 -15.49 1.04 35.04
C ASP A 3 -14.41 1.94 34.40
N LYS A 4 -13.25 2.05 35.04
CA LYS A 4 -12.08 2.77 34.52
C LYS A 4 -11.13 1.90 33.71
N ARG A 5 -11.40 0.59 33.66
CA ARG A 5 -10.58 -0.35 32.90
C ARG A 5 -10.76 -0.16 31.39
N ILE A 6 -9.81 -0.66 30.63
CA ILE A 6 -9.96 -0.79 29.19
C ILE A 6 -11.00 -1.87 28.93
N LEU A 7 -12.03 -1.51 28.21
CA LEU A 7 -13.11 -2.39 27.77
C LEU A 7 -12.84 -2.81 26.33
N GLU A 8 -13.15 -4.05 26.01
CA GLU A 8 -13.05 -4.57 24.65
C GLU A 8 -14.45 -4.80 24.07
N TYR A 9 -14.58 -4.45 22.80
CA TYR A 9 -15.80 -4.67 22.05
C TYR A 9 -15.47 -5.32 20.71
N ASP A 10 -15.98 -6.54 20.51
CA ASP A 10 -15.93 -7.26 19.22
C ASP A 10 -17.00 -6.73 18.30
N LEU A 11 -16.61 -6.29 17.12
CA LEU A 11 -17.55 -5.85 16.10
C LEU A 11 -18.04 -7.06 15.30
N PRO A 12 -19.27 -6.99 14.76
CA PRO A 12 -19.71 -7.99 13.80
C PRO A 12 -18.84 -7.97 12.55
N ILE A 13 -18.73 -9.12 11.90
CA ILE A 13 -18.02 -9.22 10.62
C ILE A 13 -18.75 -8.34 9.59
N GLU A 14 -18.02 -7.41 8.99
CA GLU A 14 -18.53 -6.45 8.02
C GLU A 14 -17.96 -6.67 6.63
N GLU A 15 -18.83 -6.56 5.64
CA GLU A 15 -18.41 -6.55 4.25
C GLU A 15 -17.99 -5.12 3.84
N VAL A 16 -16.75 -4.97 3.41
CA VAL A 16 -16.18 -3.70 2.92
C VAL A 16 -15.61 -3.88 1.53
N ILE A 17 -15.60 -2.80 0.76
CA ILE A 17 -15.08 -2.79 -0.61
C ILE A 17 -13.83 -1.92 -0.62
N ALA A 18 -12.70 -2.51 -1.03
CA ALA A 18 -11.44 -1.81 -1.22
C ALA A 18 -11.45 -0.94 -2.50
N VAL A 19 -10.44 -0.07 -2.65
CA VAL A 19 -10.31 0.82 -3.82
C VAL A 19 -10.19 0.03 -5.13
N ASP A 20 -9.61 -1.15 -5.10
CA ASP A 20 -9.48 -2.09 -6.22
C ASP A 20 -10.77 -2.90 -6.50
N LYS A 21 -11.91 -2.49 -5.89
CA LYS A 21 -13.25 -3.10 -6.03
C LYS A 21 -13.34 -4.54 -5.53
N LYS A 22 -12.37 -5.00 -4.76
CA LYS A 22 -12.46 -6.30 -4.08
C LYS A 22 -13.32 -6.19 -2.84
N ARG A 23 -14.27 -7.13 -2.70
CA ARG A 23 -15.09 -7.26 -1.50
C ARG A 23 -14.32 -8.07 -0.47
N MET A 24 -14.34 -7.62 0.78
CA MET A 24 -13.67 -8.28 1.89
C MET A 24 -14.60 -8.40 3.08
N LEU A 25 -14.50 -9.51 3.79
CA LEU A 25 -15.11 -9.72 5.09
C LEU A 25 -14.09 -9.36 6.16
N VAL A 26 -14.38 -8.31 6.91
CA VAL A 26 -13.46 -7.78 7.92
C VAL A 26 -14.00 -8.08 9.32
N ASP A 27 -13.23 -8.83 10.08
CA ASP A 27 -13.42 -9.05 11.51
C ASP A 27 -12.50 -8.09 12.28
N SER A 28 -13.09 -7.29 13.18
CA SER A 28 -12.36 -6.27 13.91
C SER A 28 -12.83 -6.14 15.35
N PHE A 29 -11.97 -5.62 16.20
CA PHE A 29 -12.30 -5.29 17.57
C PHE A 29 -11.77 -3.92 17.96
N THR A 30 -12.40 -3.33 18.96
CA THR A 30 -12.04 -2.01 19.48
C THR A 30 -11.83 -2.09 21.00
N ARG A 31 -10.75 -1.47 21.47
CA ARG A 31 -10.50 -1.25 22.89
C ARG A 31 -10.70 0.21 23.22
N PHE A 32 -11.48 0.46 24.23
CA PHE A 32 -11.80 1.82 24.66
C PHE A 32 -11.81 1.93 26.18
N LYS A 33 -11.71 3.16 26.67
CA LYS A 33 -11.89 3.49 28.09
C LYS A 33 -12.80 4.70 28.23
N ILE A 34 -13.51 4.79 29.34
CA ILE A 34 -14.35 5.94 29.69
C ILE A 34 -13.44 6.96 30.40
N THR A 35 -13.23 8.11 29.75
CA THR A 35 -12.38 9.20 30.28
C THR A 35 -13.20 10.26 31.01
N ASP A 36 -14.38 10.58 30.49
CA ASP A 36 -15.32 11.51 31.12
C ASP A 36 -16.64 10.81 31.45
N PRO A 37 -16.82 10.34 32.72
CA PRO A 37 -18.06 9.67 33.13
C PRO A 37 -19.30 10.55 33.08
N LEU A 38 -19.16 11.87 33.24
CA LEU A 38 -20.28 12.81 33.23
C LEU A 38 -20.81 13.00 31.81
N GLU A 39 -19.89 13.25 30.86
CA GLU A 39 -20.26 13.39 29.45
C GLU A 39 -20.79 12.05 28.88
N PHE A 40 -20.17 10.96 29.28
CA PHE A 40 -20.66 9.62 28.98
C PHE A 40 -22.10 9.38 29.44
N TYR A 41 -22.42 9.76 30.67
CA TYR A 41 -23.76 9.58 31.21
C TYR A 41 -24.79 10.44 30.46
N LYS A 42 -24.44 11.67 30.12
CA LYS A 42 -25.34 12.59 29.40
C LYS A 42 -25.62 12.15 27.97
N THR A 43 -24.60 11.63 27.28
CA THR A 43 -24.65 11.37 25.83
C THR A 43 -25.08 9.96 25.50
N VAL A 44 -24.64 8.99 26.29
CA VAL A 44 -24.80 7.55 26.02
C VAL A 44 -25.58 6.84 27.10
N GLY A 45 -25.29 7.12 28.37
CA GLY A 45 -25.99 6.62 29.55
C GLY A 45 -25.65 5.18 29.94
N THR A 46 -25.61 4.24 29.01
CA THR A 46 -25.39 2.81 29.27
C THR A 46 -24.31 2.20 28.38
N GLU A 47 -23.66 1.15 28.84
CA GLU A 47 -22.68 0.40 28.05
C GLU A 47 -23.27 -0.22 26.77
N SER A 48 -24.55 -0.62 26.82
CA SER A 48 -25.21 -1.15 25.63
C SER A 48 -25.35 -0.09 24.52
N ASN A 49 -25.68 1.15 24.89
CA ASN A 49 -25.77 2.26 23.94
C ASN A 49 -24.41 2.63 23.36
N VAL A 50 -23.33 2.53 24.17
CA VAL A 50 -21.94 2.69 23.69
C VAL A 50 -21.65 1.70 22.57
N ARG A 51 -21.94 0.43 22.79
CA ARG A 51 -21.70 -0.62 21.81
C ARG A 51 -22.34 -0.31 20.47
N ASN A 52 -23.60 0.12 20.47
CA ASN A 52 -24.32 0.50 19.25
C ASN A 52 -23.67 1.71 18.54
N ARG A 53 -23.27 2.74 19.29
CA ARG A 53 -22.62 3.93 18.72
C ARG A 53 -21.22 3.63 18.22
N LEU A 54 -20.42 2.89 18.98
CA LEU A 54 -19.10 2.44 18.56
C LEU A 54 -19.18 1.57 17.31
N ASN A 55 -20.14 0.64 17.27
CA ASN A 55 -20.37 -0.18 16.09
C ASN A 55 -20.54 0.68 14.84
N SER A 56 -21.48 1.62 14.87
CA SER A 56 -21.75 2.50 13.72
C SER A 56 -20.53 3.36 13.34
N ASN A 57 -19.84 3.93 14.32
CA ASN A 57 -18.70 4.81 14.08
C ASN A 57 -17.49 4.03 13.55
N VAL A 58 -17.16 2.89 14.17
CA VAL A 58 -16.04 2.05 13.73
C VAL A 58 -16.29 1.49 12.33
N ILE A 59 -17.48 0.98 12.04
CA ILE A 59 -17.84 0.49 10.71
C ILE A 59 -17.74 1.60 9.65
N SER A 60 -18.24 2.80 9.96
CA SER A 60 -18.18 3.93 9.04
C SER A 60 -16.74 4.37 8.75
N SER A 61 -15.89 4.45 9.78
CA SER A 61 -14.47 4.79 9.64
C SER A 61 -13.70 3.67 8.92
N LEU A 62 -13.98 2.41 9.26
CA LEU A 62 -13.40 1.25 8.61
C LEU A 62 -13.71 1.23 7.10
N ARG A 63 -14.98 1.44 6.71
CA ARG A 63 -15.37 1.53 5.29
C ARG A 63 -14.68 2.69 4.57
N ARG A 64 -14.54 3.84 5.25
CA ARG A 64 -13.91 5.03 4.67
C ARG A 64 -12.42 4.85 4.45
N VAL A 65 -11.72 4.30 5.43
CA VAL A 65 -10.27 4.07 5.34
C VAL A 65 -9.96 2.92 4.41
N VAL A 66 -10.62 1.76 4.57
CA VAL A 66 -10.40 0.59 3.70
C VAL A 66 -10.81 0.87 2.25
N GLY A 67 -11.83 1.71 2.02
CA GLY A 67 -12.22 2.13 0.68
C GLY A 67 -11.18 2.98 -0.08
N ARG A 68 -10.12 3.44 0.59
CA ARG A 68 -9.03 4.22 0.00
C ARG A 68 -7.75 3.41 -0.24
N VAL A 69 -7.67 2.20 0.29
CA VAL A 69 -6.50 1.32 0.21
C VAL A 69 -6.82 0.07 -0.61
N THR A 70 -5.78 -0.57 -1.12
CA THR A 70 -5.90 -1.85 -1.82
C THR A 70 -5.87 -3.02 -0.83
N LEU A 71 -6.33 -4.20 -1.29
CA LEU A 71 -6.20 -5.42 -0.50
C LEU A 71 -4.72 -5.72 -0.18
N ASP A 72 -3.82 -5.50 -1.13
CA ASP A 72 -2.38 -5.75 -0.96
C ASP A 72 -1.78 -4.86 0.13
N GLU A 73 -2.15 -3.57 0.19
CA GLU A 73 -1.71 -2.64 1.25
C GLU A 73 -2.25 -3.06 2.62
N LEU A 74 -3.49 -3.53 2.69
CA LEU A 74 -4.08 -4.00 3.95
C LEU A 74 -3.41 -5.27 4.49
N LEU A 75 -2.83 -6.09 3.60
CA LEU A 75 -2.10 -7.31 3.95
C LEU A 75 -0.59 -7.09 4.13
N SER A 76 -0.08 -5.90 3.79
CA SER A 76 1.34 -5.53 3.86
C SER A 76 1.73 -4.98 5.24
N GLU A 77 2.99 -4.56 5.37
CA GLU A 77 3.52 -3.88 6.55
C GLU A 77 2.87 -2.50 6.81
N ASP A 78 2.30 -1.88 5.79
CA ASP A 78 1.56 -0.61 5.91
C ASP A 78 0.25 -0.72 6.70
N ARG A 79 -0.18 -1.95 7.01
CA ARG A 79 -1.35 -2.23 7.86
C ARG A 79 -1.34 -1.45 9.17
N SER A 80 -0.19 -1.25 9.78
CA SER A 80 -0.06 -0.51 11.05
C SER A 80 -0.50 0.94 10.92
N LYS A 81 -0.19 1.59 9.80
CA LYS A 81 -0.64 2.94 9.48
C LYS A 81 -2.15 3.01 9.30
N ILE A 82 -2.70 2.06 8.54
CA ILE A 82 -4.14 1.95 8.28
C ILE A 82 -4.90 1.81 9.60
N MET A 83 -4.39 0.98 10.53
CA MET A 83 -5.00 0.82 11.86
C MET A 83 -4.95 2.12 12.68
N GLU A 84 -3.84 2.85 12.64
CA GLU A 84 -3.73 4.13 13.36
C GLU A 84 -4.66 5.19 12.76
N ASP A 85 -4.82 5.26 11.44
CA ASP A 85 -5.76 6.17 10.78
C ASP A 85 -7.20 5.86 11.19
N ILE A 86 -7.60 4.57 11.20
CA ILE A 86 -8.93 4.15 11.67
C ILE A 86 -9.12 4.57 13.14
N LYS A 87 -8.14 4.29 14.00
CA LYS A 87 -8.18 4.65 15.41
C LYS A 87 -8.37 6.15 15.61
N GLN A 88 -7.61 6.99 14.89
CA GLN A 88 -7.72 8.45 14.96
C GLN A 88 -9.10 8.94 14.52
N GLU A 89 -9.62 8.44 13.41
CA GLU A 89 -10.97 8.81 12.95
C GLU A 89 -12.05 8.41 13.96
N VAL A 90 -11.99 7.19 14.47
CA VAL A 90 -12.95 6.71 15.47
C VAL A 90 -12.83 7.49 16.77
N ASN A 91 -11.61 7.80 17.21
CA ASN A 91 -11.37 8.55 18.44
C ASN A 91 -11.91 9.98 18.36
N ASN A 92 -11.81 10.65 17.21
CA ASN A 92 -12.39 11.98 16.99
C ASN A 92 -13.91 12.01 17.22
N GLU A 93 -14.59 10.96 16.83
CA GLU A 93 -16.04 10.83 17.08
C GLU A 93 -16.34 10.36 18.51
N ALA A 94 -15.56 9.42 19.04
CA ALA A 94 -15.77 8.81 20.35
C ALA A 94 -15.52 9.80 21.50
N SER A 95 -14.59 10.73 21.34
CA SER A 95 -14.26 11.75 22.34
C SER A 95 -15.47 12.62 22.73
N ARG A 96 -16.41 12.83 21.81
CA ARG A 96 -17.66 13.56 22.05
C ARG A 96 -18.60 12.85 23.03
N PHE A 97 -18.34 11.58 23.28
CA PHE A 97 -19.11 10.75 24.21
C PHE A 97 -18.39 10.47 25.53
N GLY A 98 -17.29 11.18 25.79
CA GLY A 98 -16.46 10.94 26.99
C GLY A 98 -15.69 9.62 26.95
N ILE A 99 -15.42 9.09 25.74
CA ILE A 99 -14.74 7.83 25.48
C ILE A 99 -13.43 8.11 24.73
N GLU A 100 -12.38 7.40 25.11
CA GLU A 100 -11.11 7.36 24.39
C GLU A 100 -10.89 5.99 23.79
N ILE A 101 -10.61 5.95 22.50
CA ILE A 101 -10.23 4.73 21.79
C ILE A 101 -8.76 4.45 22.02
N VAL A 102 -8.48 3.36 22.69
CA VAL A 102 -7.11 2.92 22.98
C VAL A 102 -6.50 2.22 21.77
N ASP A 103 -7.28 1.34 21.14
CA ASP A 103 -6.83 0.57 19.98
C ASP A 103 -8.01 0.14 19.11
N VAL A 104 -7.78 0.07 17.80
CA VAL A 104 -8.69 -0.55 16.83
C VAL A 104 -7.88 -1.51 15.99
N ARG A 105 -8.28 -2.77 15.90
CA ARG A 105 -7.57 -3.75 15.10
C ARG A 105 -8.49 -4.58 14.24
N ILE A 106 -8.07 -4.79 13.02
CA ILE A 106 -8.61 -5.83 12.16
C ILE A 106 -7.95 -7.14 12.56
N ARG A 107 -8.74 -8.10 13.02
CA ARG A 107 -8.29 -9.44 13.38
C ARG A 107 -8.06 -10.26 12.10
N ARG A 108 -9.01 -10.16 11.18
CA ARG A 108 -9.06 -10.95 9.96
C ARG A 108 -9.69 -10.15 8.82
N ALA A 109 -9.14 -10.30 7.64
CA ALA A 109 -9.68 -9.73 6.40
C ALA A 109 -9.63 -10.82 5.32
N ASP A 110 -10.78 -11.35 4.96
CA ASP A 110 -10.90 -12.46 4.01
C ASP A 110 -11.74 -12.05 2.80
N LEU A 111 -11.54 -12.75 1.72
CA LEU A 111 -12.43 -12.69 0.56
C LEU A 111 -13.65 -13.60 0.81
N PRO A 112 -14.88 -13.17 0.40
CA PRO A 112 -16.06 -14.02 0.46
C PRO A 112 -15.82 -15.35 -0.29
N GLU A 113 -16.18 -16.48 0.34
CA GLU A 113 -15.90 -17.82 -0.20
C GLU A 113 -16.49 -18.05 -1.60
N ALA A 114 -17.66 -17.50 -1.87
CA ALA A 114 -18.38 -17.70 -3.13
C ALA A 114 -17.63 -17.29 -4.40
N ASN A 115 -16.64 -16.41 -4.29
CA ASN A 115 -15.89 -15.87 -5.43
C ASN A 115 -14.35 -15.96 -5.26
N SER A 116 -13.88 -16.53 -4.16
CA SER A 116 -12.46 -16.51 -3.80
C SER A 116 -11.57 -17.15 -4.87
N GLN A 117 -11.97 -18.32 -5.39
CA GLN A 117 -11.17 -19.06 -6.41
C GLN A 117 -10.98 -18.23 -7.69
N ALA A 118 -12.05 -17.67 -8.24
CA ALA A 118 -11.98 -16.86 -9.46
C ALA A 118 -11.17 -15.56 -9.25
N ILE A 119 -11.26 -14.98 -8.06
CA ILE A 119 -10.46 -13.80 -7.68
C ILE A 119 -8.98 -14.17 -7.59
N TYR A 120 -8.63 -15.29 -6.96
CA TYR A 120 -7.25 -15.75 -6.88
C TYR A 120 -6.65 -16.05 -8.26
N GLU A 121 -7.37 -16.74 -9.14
CA GLU A 121 -6.93 -17.00 -10.51
C GLU A 121 -6.68 -15.71 -11.30
N ARG A 122 -7.58 -14.74 -11.13
CA ARG A 122 -7.40 -13.43 -11.73
C ARG A 122 -6.16 -12.70 -11.18
N MET A 123 -5.97 -12.69 -9.87
CA MET A 123 -4.79 -12.08 -9.22
C MET A 123 -3.50 -12.73 -9.72
N ILE A 124 -3.44 -14.06 -9.81
CA ILE A 124 -2.29 -14.78 -10.36
C ILE A 124 -2.03 -14.34 -11.80
N SER A 125 -3.08 -14.27 -12.64
CA SER A 125 -2.97 -13.85 -14.03
C SER A 125 -2.47 -12.40 -14.17
N GLU A 126 -2.96 -11.50 -13.32
CA GLU A 126 -2.52 -10.10 -13.27
C GLU A 126 -1.04 -10.00 -12.86
N ARG A 127 -0.60 -10.73 -11.84
CA ARG A 127 0.81 -10.78 -11.41
C ARG A 127 1.75 -11.36 -12.48
N VAL A 128 1.31 -12.41 -13.16
CA VAL A 128 2.09 -13.00 -14.29
C VAL A 128 2.23 -12.00 -15.43
N ARG A 129 1.15 -11.25 -15.75
CA ARG A 129 1.19 -10.20 -16.78
C ARG A 129 2.15 -9.08 -16.39
N GLU A 130 2.02 -8.56 -15.19
CA GLU A 130 2.89 -7.51 -14.65
C GLU A 130 4.37 -7.92 -14.67
N ALA A 131 4.67 -9.14 -14.22
CA ALA A 131 6.02 -9.68 -14.26
C ALA A 131 6.58 -9.81 -15.69
N LYS A 132 5.74 -10.18 -16.66
CA LYS A 132 6.12 -10.21 -18.09
C LYS A 132 6.41 -8.81 -18.62
N GLU A 133 5.59 -7.84 -18.26
CA GLU A 133 5.79 -6.43 -18.65
C GLU A 133 7.10 -5.87 -18.11
N PHE A 134 7.39 -6.08 -16.82
CA PHE A 134 8.65 -5.63 -16.22
C PHE A 134 9.87 -6.31 -16.88
N ARG A 135 9.79 -7.61 -17.18
CA ARG A 135 10.86 -8.31 -17.88
C ARG A 135 11.07 -7.78 -19.30
N ALA A 136 9.99 -7.51 -20.03
CA ALA A 136 10.05 -6.96 -21.39
C ALA A 136 10.67 -5.55 -21.38
N LYS A 137 10.27 -4.71 -20.43
CA LYS A 137 10.83 -3.36 -20.25
C LYS A 137 12.30 -3.40 -19.84
N GLY A 138 12.67 -4.34 -18.98
CA GLY A 138 14.08 -4.57 -18.63
C GLY A 138 14.92 -5.03 -19.82
N ALA A 139 14.42 -5.95 -20.65
CA ALA A 139 15.08 -6.41 -21.86
C ALA A 139 15.24 -5.29 -22.90
N GLU A 140 14.19 -4.47 -23.11
CA GLU A 140 14.24 -3.29 -23.98
C GLU A 140 15.33 -2.29 -23.53
N THR A 141 15.34 -1.98 -22.21
CA THR A 141 16.34 -1.08 -21.64
C THR A 141 17.76 -1.62 -21.80
N ALA A 142 17.95 -2.90 -21.53
CA ALA A 142 19.24 -3.55 -21.70
C ALA A 142 19.71 -3.53 -23.17
N GLN A 143 18.80 -3.73 -24.12
CA GLN A 143 19.12 -3.65 -25.54
C GLN A 143 19.51 -2.22 -25.98
N LYS A 144 18.80 -1.20 -25.49
CA LYS A 144 19.14 0.20 -25.75
C LYS A 144 20.54 0.55 -25.23
N ILE A 145 20.86 0.17 -23.99
CA ILE A 145 22.17 0.43 -23.39
C ILE A 145 23.29 -0.27 -24.18
N ARG A 146 23.09 -1.53 -24.57
CA ARG A 146 24.08 -2.27 -25.40
C ARG A 146 24.26 -1.61 -26.76
N ALA A 147 23.19 -1.26 -27.45
CA ALA A 147 23.26 -0.61 -28.74
C ALA A 147 23.99 0.74 -28.69
N GLU A 148 23.78 1.52 -27.64
CA GLU A 148 24.45 2.80 -27.42
C GLU A 148 25.94 2.58 -27.14
N ALA A 149 26.31 1.64 -26.29
CA ALA A 149 27.72 1.28 -26.03
C ALA A 149 28.41 0.75 -27.27
N ASP A 150 27.78 -0.09 -28.08
CA ASP A 150 28.34 -0.59 -29.35
C ASP A 150 28.54 0.53 -30.38
N LYS A 151 27.60 1.48 -30.44
CA LYS A 151 27.76 2.69 -31.26
C LYS A 151 28.96 3.52 -30.81
N GLU A 152 29.04 3.83 -29.50
CA GLU A 152 30.16 4.60 -28.96
C GLU A 152 31.52 3.89 -29.22
N LYS A 153 31.59 2.58 -28.97
CA LYS A 153 32.77 1.77 -29.29
C LYS A 153 33.16 1.89 -30.76
N THR A 154 32.19 1.81 -31.66
CA THR A 154 32.44 1.90 -33.10
C THR A 154 32.98 3.29 -33.49
N VAL A 155 32.42 4.35 -32.91
CA VAL A 155 32.88 5.74 -33.14
C VAL A 155 34.29 5.92 -32.62
N ILE A 156 34.59 5.50 -31.40
CA ILE A 156 35.92 5.62 -30.78
C ILE A 156 36.99 4.87 -31.63
N LEU A 157 36.68 3.65 -32.07
CA LEU A 157 37.57 2.87 -32.91
C LEU A 157 37.84 3.54 -34.29
N ALA A 158 36.76 4.06 -34.91
CA ALA A 158 36.87 4.77 -36.20
C ALA A 158 37.70 6.05 -36.08
N GLU A 159 37.50 6.83 -35.00
CA GLU A 159 38.28 8.03 -34.74
C GLU A 159 39.75 7.69 -34.45
N ALA A 160 40.04 6.64 -33.68
CA ALA A 160 41.40 6.20 -33.41
C ALA A 160 42.11 5.74 -34.69
N THR A 161 41.43 4.95 -35.53
CA THR A 161 41.95 4.52 -36.84
C THR A 161 42.23 5.73 -37.74
N LYS A 162 41.28 6.67 -37.84
CA LYS A 162 41.47 7.90 -38.61
C LYS A 162 42.71 8.69 -38.15
N LYS A 163 42.83 8.89 -36.83
CA LYS A 163 44.01 9.59 -36.27
C LYS A 163 45.33 8.83 -36.56
N GLY A 164 45.30 7.49 -36.46
CA GLY A 164 46.44 6.66 -36.77
C GLY A 164 46.87 6.77 -38.25
N GLU A 165 45.94 6.78 -39.19
CA GLU A 165 46.23 6.96 -40.63
C GLU A 165 46.73 8.36 -40.96
N ILE A 166 46.21 9.40 -40.31
CA ILE A 166 46.71 10.79 -40.47
C ILE A 166 48.16 10.88 -39.99
N LEU A 167 48.47 10.42 -38.78
CA LEU A 167 49.81 10.45 -38.23
C LEU A 167 50.80 9.64 -39.08
N ARG A 168 50.36 8.50 -39.64
CA ARG A 168 51.18 7.70 -40.53
C ARG A 168 51.50 8.44 -41.82
N GLY A 169 50.47 9.08 -42.41
CA GLY A 169 50.64 9.86 -43.62
C GLY A 169 51.52 11.09 -43.42
N GLU A 170 51.40 11.78 -42.27
CA GLU A 170 52.27 12.91 -41.92
C GLU A 170 53.75 12.44 -41.78
N GLY A 171 53.95 11.32 -41.06
CA GLY A 171 55.29 10.76 -40.90
C GLY A 171 55.93 10.28 -42.23
N GLU A 172 55.16 9.68 -43.12
CA GLU A 172 55.57 9.29 -44.46
C GLU A 172 55.97 10.54 -45.34
N SER A 173 55.19 11.61 -45.25
CA SER A 173 55.42 12.86 -45.90
C SER A 173 56.76 13.51 -45.45
N GLU A 174 57.00 13.60 -44.15
CA GLU A 174 58.26 14.14 -43.56
C GLU A 174 59.46 13.28 -43.94
N ALA A 175 59.26 11.95 -44.07
CA ALA A 175 60.34 11.04 -44.44
C ALA A 175 60.75 11.15 -45.92
N VAL A 176 59.90 11.66 -46.77
CA VAL A 176 60.20 11.88 -48.25
C VAL A 176 60.80 13.24 -48.49
N ASP A 177 60.60 14.24 -47.62
CA ASP A 177 61.09 15.60 -47.73
C ASP A 177 62.57 15.74 -47.19
N VAL A 178 63.18 14.67 -46.69
CA VAL A 178 64.58 14.57 -46.23
C VAL A 178 65.38 13.86 -47.32
#